data_efd1c249775b2e41bc89bdcad8ae5b70
#
_entry.id   efd1c249775b2e41bc89bdcad8ae5b70
#
_cell.length_a   1.000
_cell.length_b   1.000
_cell.length_c   1.000
_cell.angle_alpha   90.00
_cell.angle_beta   90.00
_cell.angle_gamma   90.00
#
_symmetry.space_group_name_H-M   'P 1'
#
loop_
_entity.id
_entity.type
_entity.pdbx_description
1 polymer ?
#
loop_
_entity_poly.entity_id
_entity_poly.type
_entity_poly.pdbx_seq_one_letter_code
_entity_poly.pdbx_strand_id
1 'polypeptide(L)'
;MNGLVINKDTQLESKVYILPDGITIDADDVTLDGNGATIMGTDKTTGRGIKVSGRKNIIIKNLRVIDYYYGISVQKSTGIEIVGCTITLTTEIQSNTLFLDIWKPATDSYGGGIYLEQVTNANVHDNDLQHQMNGILSYQCKELNVTNNLANYCSGFGFHLFETCDSTFANNYADFCCRYYLSNAGSHLGADAAGFLIVHGSCNNIFKKNFARLGGDGFFLAGLTPDGIDVGCNNNVFEENDASYSPNNAFEGVFSKGNIYRGNKANHSNYGFWLGFSSDCTLKDNRIHNNRQAGIAVENGIHFEVSGNDIQNNNHGILIWTRFYEFLKTVPNMNVTSSDWLIERNKLTQNKKGIRIAANQNHGVRPLDGEKASVPPNNHIIQNNEIRENNIGIELEQVKDAQTNQNIMNNLVANEIKNDVT
;
A
#
# COMPACT_ATOMS: atom_id res chain seq x y z
N MET A 1 -22.68 -30.73 17.16
CA MET A 1 -21.20 -30.75 17.33
C MET A 1 -20.74 -29.32 17.15
N ASN A 2 -20.10 -28.72 18.15
CA ASN A 2 -19.77 -27.31 18.06
C ASN A 2 -18.49 -27.04 17.25
N GLY A 3 -17.56 -27.99 17.20
CA GLY A 3 -16.32 -27.92 16.44
C GLY A 3 -15.76 -29.31 16.12
N LEU A 4 -14.73 -29.34 15.24
CA LEU A 4 -13.97 -30.54 14.90
C LEU A 4 -12.50 -30.37 15.31
N VAL A 5 -11.87 -31.47 15.73
CA VAL A 5 -10.40 -31.51 15.92
C VAL A 5 -9.82 -32.53 14.93
N ILE A 6 -8.82 -32.09 14.17
CA ILE A 6 -8.16 -32.86 13.13
C ILE A 6 -6.71 -33.08 13.54
N ASN A 7 -6.27 -34.34 13.58
CA ASN A 7 -4.90 -34.74 13.94
C ASN A 7 -4.25 -35.70 12.93
N LYS A 8 -4.83 -35.84 11.75
CA LYS A 8 -4.35 -36.64 10.62
C LYS A 8 -4.95 -36.12 9.33
N ASP A 9 -4.44 -36.52 8.20
CA ASP A 9 -5.03 -36.22 6.89
C ASP A 9 -6.51 -36.51 6.89
N THR A 10 -7.28 -35.52 6.50
CA THR A 10 -8.74 -35.56 6.54
C THR A 10 -9.32 -34.94 5.28
N GLN A 11 -10.15 -35.70 4.60
CA GLN A 11 -11.02 -35.21 3.53
C GLN A 11 -12.45 -35.12 4.06
N LEU A 12 -13.08 -33.95 3.90
CA LEU A 12 -14.47 -33.76 4.31
C LEU A 12 -15.44 -34.29 3.24
N GLU A 13 -16.64 -34.63 3.66
CA GLU A 13 -17.74 -34.82 2.74
C GLU A 13 -18.21 -33.45 2.20
N SER A 14 -18.54 -33.42 0.91
CA SER A 14 -19.03 -32.18 0.27
C SER A 14 -20.45 -31.85 0.74
N LYS A 15 -20.54 -31.17 1.88
CA LYS A 15 -21.80 -30.72 2.49
C LYS A 15 -21.56 -29.46 3.34
N VAL A 16 -22.63 -28.90 3.90
CA VAL A 16 -22.57 -27.78 4.83
C VAL A 16 -22.37 -28.31 6.25
N TYR A 17 -21.35 -27.80 6.93
CA TYR A 17 -21.07 -28.04 8.34
C TYR A 17 -21.31 -26.74 9.12
N ILE A 18 -22.27 -26.73 10.04
CA ILE A 18 -22.47 -25.63 10.96
C ILE A 18 -21.61 -25.92 12.20
N LEU A 19 -20.52 -25.16 12.34
CA LEU A 19 -19.51 -25.38 13.36
C LEU A 19 -19.21 -24.06 14.11
N PRO A 20 -19.96 -23.70 15.14
CA PRO A 20 -19.70 -22.45 15.90
C PRO A 20 -18.24 -22.31 16.34
N ASP A 21 -17.60 -23.40 16.77
CA ASP A 21 -16.20 -23.41 17.21
C ASP A 21 -15.21 -23.75 16.08
N GLY A 22 -15.68 -23.92 14.84
CA GLY A 22 -14.84 -24.19 13.67
C GLY A 22 -14.11 -25.54 13.71
N ILE A 23 -13.02 -25.63 12.95
CA ILE A 23 -12.12 -26.80 12.87
C ILE A 23 -10.77 -26.41 13.46
N THR A 24 -10.24 -27.24 14.35
CA THR A 24 -8.87 -27.09 14.89
C THR A 24 -7.98 -28.18 14.31
N ILE A 25 -6.87 -27.80 13.68
CA ILE A 25 -5.82 -28.75 13.24
C ILE A 25 -4.80 -28.83 14.38
N ASP A 26 -4.70 -30.00 15.00
CA ASP A 26 -3.94 -30.23 16.24
C ASP A 26 -2.82 -31.27 16.09
N ALA A 27 -2.25 -31.38 14.89
CA ALA A 27 -1.04 -32.18 14.63
C ALA A 27 -0.23 -31.55 13.51
N ASP A 28 1.03 -31.91 13.42
CA ASP A 28 1.93 -31.56 12.31
C ASP A 28 1.69 -32.51 11.13
N ASP A 29 2.17 -32.08 9.95
CA ASP A 29 2.13 -32.89 8.71
C ASP A 29 0.71 -33.31 8.30
N VAL A 30 -0.27 -32.40 8.43
CA VAL A 30 -1.70 -32.69 8.19
C VAL A 30 -2.22 -31.94 6.98
N THR A 31 -2.95 -32.65 6.13
CA THR A 31 -3.78 -32.09 5.06
C THR A 31 -5.25 -32.09 5.45
N LEU A 32 -5.88 -30.90 5.43
CA LEU A 32 -7.34 -30.75 5.45
C LEU A 32 -7.81 -30.46 4.02
N ASP A 33 -8.40 -31.44 3.37
CA ASP A 33 -9.07 -31.28 2.09
C ASP A 33 -10.58 -31.10 2.31
N GLY A 34 -11.08 -29.91 2.03
CA GLY A 34 -12.50 -29.60 2.16
C GLY A 34 -13.37 -30.30 1.12
N ASN A 35 -12.81 -30.75 -0.03
CA ASN A 35 -13.56 -31.41 -1.09
C ASN A 35 -14.86 -30.68 -1.47
N GLY A 36 -14.84 -29.34 -1.44
CA GLY A 36 -16.01 -28.50 -1.72
C GLY A 36 -16.98 -28.32 -0.54
N ALA A 37 -16.66 -28.78 0.65
CA ALA A 37 -17.47 -28.53 1.86
C ALA A 37 -17.56 -27.04 2.20
N THR A 38 -18.68 -26.66 2.82
CA THR A 38 -18.86 -25.33 3.42
C THR A 38 -18.79 -25.44 4.94
N ILE A 39 -17.90 -24.65 5.55
CA ILE A 39 -17.81 -24.49 7.00
C ILE A 39 -18.47 -23.16 7.36
N MET A 40 -19.53 -23.21 8.15
CA MET A 40 -20.33 -22.06 8.52
C MET A 40 -20.26 -21.81 10.02
N GLY A 41 -19.90 -20.57 10.37
CA GLY A 41 -19.89 -20.09 11.74
C GLY A 41 -21.26 -19.53 12.17
N THR A 42 -21.26 -19.02 13.39
CA THR A 42 -22.41 -18.31 13.99
C THR A 42 -21.98 -17.07 14.73
N ASP A 43 -20.67 -16.80 14.80
CA ASP A 43 -20.08 -15.65 15.50
C ASP A 43 -19.07 -14.92 14.63
N LYS A 44 -19.40 -13.68 14.23
CA LYS A 44 -18.55 -12.76 13.49
C LYS A 44 -17.77 -11.80 14.40
N THR A 45 -17.81 -11.97 15.69
CA THR A 45 -17.11 -11.09 16.65
C THR A 45 -15.80 -11.68 17.16
N THR A 46 -15.72 -13.00 17.32
CA THR A 46 -14.54 -13.72 17.81
C THR A 46 -14.30 -15.06 17.11
N GLY A 47 -15.28 -15.58 16.39
CA GLY A 47 -15.28 -16.90 15.75
C GLY A 47 -14.13 -17.10 14.75
N ARG A 48 -13.59 -18.32 14.72
CA ARG A 48 -12.53 -18.72 13.76
C ARG A 48 -12.93 -20.00 13.07
N GLY A 49 -13.02 -19.98 11.73
CA GLY A 49 -13.45 -21.12 10.94
C GLY A 49 -12.47 -22.27 10.98
N ILE A 50 -11.21 -22.03 10.59
CA ILE A 50 -10.12 -23.00 10.72
C ILE A 50 -9.06 -22.41 11.65
N LYS A 51 -8.58 -23.20 12.61
CA LYS A 51 -7.57 -22.81 13.59
C LYS A 51 -6.35 -23.70 13.50
N VAL A 52 -5.17 -23.07 13.36
CA VAL A 52 -3.85 -23.74 13.41
C VAL A 52 -2.98 -22.94 14.35
N SER A 53 -2.37 -23.57 15.33
CA SER A 53 -1.46 -22.89 16.25
C SER A 53 -0.28 -23.77 16.64
N GLY A 54 0.96 -23.26 16.41
CA GLY A 54 2.20 -23.94 16.75
C GLY A 54 2.42 -25.24 15.95
N ARG A 55 1.99 -25.28 14.68
CA ARG A 55 2.06 -26.48 13.84
C ARG A 55 3.00 -26.29 12.65
N LYS A 56 3.40 -27.44 12.06
CA LYS A 56 4.30 -27.49 10.90
C LYS A 56 3.68 -28.31 9.78
N ASN A 57 3.98 -27.91 8.52
CA ASN A 57 3.63 -28.62 7.31
C ASN A 57 2.12 -28.90 7.21
N ILE A 58 1.30 -27.86 7.26
CA ILE A 58 -0.15 -27.94 7.17
C ILE A 58 -0.62 -27.51 5.80
N ILE A 59 -1.49 -28.30 5.19
CA ILE A 59 -2.18 -27.98 3.93
C ILE A 59 -3.67 -27.82 4.21
N ILE A 60 -4.24 -26.67 3.84
CA ILE A 60 -5.68 -26.38 3.91
C ILE A 60 -6.15 -26.07 2.51
N LYS A 61 -7.08 -26.87 1.97
CA LYS A 61 -7.50 -26.72 0.58
C LYS A 61 -8.95 -27.03 0.30
N ASN A 62 -9.45 -26.47 -0.82
CA ASN A 62 -10.72 -26.84 -1.45
C ASN A 62 -11.94 -26.74 -0.53
N LEU A 63 -12.06 -25.67 0.27
CA LEU A 63 -13.20 -25.51 1.17
C LEU A 63 -13.76 -24.07 1.10
N ARG A 64 -15.01 -23.94 1.48
CA ARG A 64 -15.67 -22.65 1.67
C ARG A 64 -15.84 -22.37 3.15
N VAL A 65 -15.47 -21.15 3.61
CA VAL A 65 -15.59 -20.71 5.01
C VAL A 65 -16.37 -19.40 5.06
N ILE A 66 -17.44 -19.37 5.85
CA ILE A 66 -18.32 -18.20 5.97
C ILE A 66 -18.75 -17.94 7.41
N ASP A 67 -19.14 -16.70 7.70
CA ASP A 67 -19.77 -16.28 8.96
C ASP A 67 -18.91 -16.44 10.21
N TYR A 68 -17.59 -16.17 10.12
CA TYR A 68 -16.66 -16.07 11.24
C TYR A 68 -16.04 -14.67 11.34
N TYR A 69 -15.34 -14.40 12.44
CA TYR A 69 -14.47 -13.21 12.55
C TYR A 69 -13.23 -13.36 11.67
N TYR A 70 -12.55 -14.52 11.76
CA TYR A 70 -11.52 -14.94 10.81
C TYR A 70 -11.95 -16.24 10.12
N GLY A 71 -11.87 -16.29 8.81
CA GLY A 71 -12.15 -17.54 8.08
C GLY A 71 -11.13 -18.62 8.39
N ILE A 72 -9.84 -18.35 8.14
CA ILE A 72 -8.71 -19.21 8.51
C ILE A 72 -7.76 -18.40 9.40
N SER A 73 -7.38 -18.94 10.53
CA SER A 73 -6.45 -18.34 11.50
C SER A 73 -5.27 -19.26 11.75
N VAL A 74 -4.06 -18.82 11.37
CA VAL A 74 -2.81 -19.57 11.57
C VAL A 74 -1.87 -18.75 12.44
N GLN A 75 -1.38 -19.32 13.52
CA GLN A 75 -0.50 -18.64 14.46
C GLN A 75 0.73 -19.50 14.80
N LYS A 76 1.91 -18.87 14.93
CA LYS A 76 3.17 -19.48 15.42
C LYS A 76 3.52 -20.78 14.68
N SER A 77 3.37 -20.79 13.36
CA SER A 77 3.42 -21.99 12.52
C SER A 77 4.36 -21.81 11.34
N THR A 78 4.80 -22.91 10.74
CA THR A 78 5.70 -22.87 9.58
C THR A 78 5.36 -23.95 8.56
N GLY A 79 5.71 -23.72 7.27
CA GLY A 79 5.40 -24.68 6.20
C GLY A 79 3.91 -24.79 5.95
N ILE A 80 3.23 -23.67 5.80
CA ILE A 80 1.76 -23.62 5.64
C ILE A 80 1.39 -23.46 4.16
N GLU A 81 0.43 -24.21 3.70
CA GLU A 81 -0.18 -24.03 2.39
C GLU A 81 -1.69 -23.83 2.54
N ILE A 82 -2.22 -22.74 1.94
CA ILE A 82 -3.66 -22.44 1.88
C ILE A 82 -4.00 -22.22 0.42
N VAL A 83 -4.79 -23.13 -0.16
CA VAL A 83 -5.03 -23.13 -1.62
C VAL A 83 -6.46 -23.46 -2.01
N GLY A 84 -6.99 -22.77 -3.02
CA GLY A 84 -8.28 -23.07 -3.62
C GLY A 84 -9.47 -22.96 -2.64
N CYS A 85 -9.34 -22.08 -1.64
CA CYS A 85 -10.39 -21.83 -0.66
C CYS A 85 -11.23 -20.61 -1.06
N THR A 86 -12.52 -20.65 -0.79
CA THR A 86 -13.42 -19.51 -0.86
C THR A 86 -13.75 -19.06 0.56
N ILE A 87 -13.32 -17.85 0.96
CA ILE A 87 -13.57 -17.31 2.29
C ILE A 87 -14.26 -15.96 2.13
N THR A 88 -15.44 -15.81 2.65
CA THR A 88 -16.26 -14.61 2.44
C THR A 88 -17.24 -14.41 3.59
N LEU A 89 -17.90 -13.24 3.62
CA LEU A 89 -18.91 -12.88 4.62
C LEU A 89 -18.40 -12.99 6.07
N THR A 90 -17.10 -12.76 6.28
CA THR A 90 -16.53 -12.63 7.62
C THR A 90 -17.02 -11.34 8.28
N THR A 91 -16.38 -10.90 9.35
CA THR A 91 -16.77 -9.65 10.02
C THR A 91 -16.74 -8.44 9.08
N GLU A 92 -17.55 -7.45 9.41
CA GLU A 92 -17.58 -6.12 8.77
C GLU A 92 -17.75 -5.03 9.82
N ILE A 93 -17.09 -3.89 9.64
CA ILE A 93 -17.35 -2.70 10.45
C ILE A 93 -18.50 -1.92 9.83
N GLN A 94 -19.61 -1.90 10.52
CA GLN A 94 -20.84 -1.26 10.04
C GLN A 94 -20.79 0.27 10.11
N SER A 95 -20.01 0.83 11.04
CA SER A 95 -19.94 2.28 11.23
C SER A 95 -19.12 2.96 10.14
N ASN A 96 -19.70 3.96 9.49
CA ASN A 96 -19.01 4.83 8.54
C ASN A 96 -18.41 6.09 9.21
N THR A 97 -18.53 6.24 10.52
CA THR A 97 -17.91 7.32 11.30
C THR A 97 -16.64 6.90 12.02
N LEU A 98 -16.29 5.62 11.94
CA LEU A 98 -15.03 5.10 12.44
C LEU A 98 -13.97 5.14 11.32
N PHE A 99 -12.89 5.88 11.54
CA PHE A 99 -11.69 5.80 10.70
C PHE A 99 -10.89 4.55 11.07
N LEU A 100 -10.50 3.74 10.10
CA LEU A 100 -9.75 2.52 10.37
C LEU A 100 -8.37 2.86 10.93
N ASP A 101 -8.04 2.30 12.09
CA ASP A 101 -6.72 2.43 12.69
C ASP A 101 -5.76 1.42 12.06
N ILE A 102 -4.80 1.90 11.29
CA ILE A 102 -3.79 1.09 10.61
C ILE A 102 -2.68 0.59 11.55
N TRP A 103 -2.65 1.08 12.79
CA TRP A 103 -1.63 0.76 13.78
C TRP A 103 -2.04 -0.31 14.78
N LYS A 104 -3.21 -0.91 14.62
CA LYS A 104 -3.73 -1.92 15.54
C LYS A 104 -2.82 -3.13 15.63
N PRO A 105 -2.40 -3.53 16.86
CA PRO A 105 -1.60 -4.73 17.05
C PRO A 105 -2.41 -6.00 16.73
N ALA A 106 -1.73 -7.11 16.63
CA ALA A 106 -2.33 -8.42 16.35
C ALA A 106 -3.50 -8.79 17.28
N THR A 107 -3.41 -8.38 18.56
CA THR A 107 -4.45 -8.64 19.58
C THR A 107 -5.78 -7.93 19.32
N ASP A 108 -5.74 -6.78 18.61
CA ASP A 108 -6.89 -5.93 18.36
C ASP A 108 -7.20 -5.79 16.85
N SER A 109 -6.54 -6.63 16.03
CA SER A 109 -6.67 -6.56 14.58
C SER A 109 -8.10 -6.75 14.11
N TYR A 110 -8.44 -6.11 13.01
CA TYR A 110 -9.73 -6.32 12.36
C TYR A 110 -9.84 -7.74 11.81
N GLY A 111 -11.04 -8.29 11.78
CA GLY A 111 -11.30 -9.61 11.20
C GLY A 111 -11.15 -9.65 9.68
N GLY A 112 -11.15 -10.86 9.13
CA GLY A 112 -10.98 -11.04 7.68
C GLY A 112 -10.93 -12.50 7.23
N GLY A 113 -10.57 -12.70 5.96
CA GLY A 113 -10.53 -14.02 5.35
C GLY A 113 -9.45 -14.91 5.97
N ILE A 114 -8.20 -14.54 5.81
CA ILE A 114 -7.05 -15.28 6.31
C ILE A 114 -6.25 -14.39 7.27
N TYR A 115 -6.02 -14.89 8.46
CA TYR A 115 -5.20 -14.27 9.50
C TYR A 115 -3.95 -15.11 9.77
N LEU A 116 -2.79 -14.51 9.57
CA LEU A 116 -1.47 -15.11 9.81
C LEU A 116 -0.75 -14.30 10.89
N GLU A 117 -0.27 -14.95 11.93
CA GLU A 117 0.51 -14.31 12.99
C GLU A 117 1.72 -15.14 13.35
N GLN A 118 2.92 -14.56 13.25
CA GLN A 118 4.19 -15.27 13.51
C GLN A 118 4.32 -16.55 12.67
N VAL A 119 3.94 -16.45 11.39
CA VAL A 119 4.03 -17.54 10.42
C VAL A 119 5.26 -17.33 9.54
N THR A 120 5.99 -18.41 9.31
CA THR A 120 7.15 -18.42 8.41
C THR A 120 7.00 -19.49 7.34
N ASN A 121 7.53 -19.22 6.12
CA ASN A 121 7.50 -20.16 5.02
C ASN A 121 6.06 -20.65 4.71
N ALA A 122 5.23 -19.76 4.18
CA ALA A 122 3.86 -20.11 3.82
C ALA A 122 3.56 -19.80 2.35
N ASN A 123 2.80 -20.68 1.71
CA ASN A 123 2.21 -20.49 0.40
C ASN A 123 0.70 -20.25 0.55
N VAL A 124 0.22 -19.07 0.12
CA VAL A 124 -1.21 -18.73 0.14
C VAL A 124 -1.60 -18.36 -1.29
N HIS A 125 -2.31 -19.25 -1.97
CA HIS A 125 -2.54 -19.03 -3.40
C HIS A 125 -3.87 -19.55 -3.91
N ASP A 126 -4.31 -18.94 -5.02
CA ASP A 126 -5.52 -19.34 -5.74
C ASP A 126 -6.79 -19.33 -4.85
N ASN A 127 -6.86 -18.40 -3.87
CA ASN A 127 -8.01 -18.28 -2.98
C ASN A 127 -8.93 -17.13 -3.42
N ASP A 128 -10.22 -17.30 -3.20
CA ASP A 128 -11.24 -16.27 -3.32
C ASP A 128 -11.60 -15.73 -1.94
N LEU A 129 -11.18 -14.48 -1.69
CA LEU A 129 -11.27 -13.78 -0.41
C LEU A 129 -12.11 -12.50 -0.54
N GLN A 130 -13.05 -12.46 -1.44
CA GLN A 130 -13.83 -11.28 -1.77
C GLN A 130 -14.97 -11.02 -0.78
N HIS A 131 -15.48 -9.77 -0.76
CA HIS A 131 -16.67 -9.35 -0.02
C HIS A 131 -16.59 -9.57 1.49
N GLN A 132 -15.60 -8.94 2.13
CA GLN A 132 -15.40 -8.97 3.57
C GLN A 132 -14.59 -7.75 4.05
N MET A 133 -14.32 -7.66 5.34
CA MET A 133 -13.53 -6.56 5.91
C MET A 133 -12.10 -6.55 5.34
N ASN A 134 -11.37 -7.65 5.49
CA ASN A 134 -10.01 -7.78 4.99
C ASN A 134 -9.81 -9.14 4.31
N GLY A 135 -9.00 -9.17 3.23
CA GLY A 135 -8.68 -10.41 2.55
C GLY A 135 -7.65 -11.24 3.34
N ILE A 136 -6.42 -10.78 3.40
CA ILE A 136 -5.32 -11.42 4.15
C ILE A 136 -4.71 -10.41 5.13
N LEU A 137 -4.59 -10.80 6.41
CA LEU A 137 -3.85 -10.07 7.42
C LEU A 137 -2.62 -10.88 7.84
N SER A 138 -1.44 -10.27 7.78
CA SER A 138 -0.18 -10.89 8.20
C SER A 138 0.51 -10.03 9.25
N TYR A 139 0.73 -10.59 10.42
CA TYR A 139 1.38 -9.98 11.57
C TYR A 139 2.66 -10.74 11.92
N GLN A 140 3.80 -10.04 11.93
CA GLN A 140 5.09 -10.62 12.32
C GLN A 140 5.47 -11.87 11.51
N CYS A 141 5.14 -11.87 10.21
CA CYS A 141 5.37 -12.99 9.32
C CYS A 141 6.65 -12.81 8.48
N LYS A 142 7.19 -13.93 7.99
CA LYS A 142 8.34 -13.93 7.07
C LYS A 142 8.21 -15.02 6.01
N GLU A 143 8.88 -14.78 4.86
CA GLU A 143 8.98 -15.79 3.82
C GLU A 143 7.61 -16.29 3.35
N LEU A 144 6.65 -15.35 3.24
CA LEU A 144 5.35 -15.64 2.66
C LEU A 144 5.45 -15.58 1.13
N ASN A 145 4.83 -16.54 0.45
CA ASN A 145 4.56 -16.51 -0.97
C ASN A 145 3.05 -16.44 -1.20
N VAL A 146 2.55 -15.24 -1.50
CA VAL A 146 1.12 -14.94 -1.63
C VAL A 146 0.81 -14.65 -3.08
N THR A 147 0.13 -15.57 -3.78
CA THR A 147 -0.01 -15.47 -5.24
C THR A 147 -1.41 -15.82 -5.74
N ASN A 148 -1.85 -15.14 -6.80
CA ASN A 148 -3.11 -15.42 -7.50
C ASN A 148 -4.35 -15.38 -6.60
N ASN A 149 -4.36 -14.60 -5.52
CA ASN A 149 -5.55 -14.49 -4.66
C ASN A 149 -6.45 -13.34 -5.14
N LEU A 150 -7.75 -13.52 -4.98
CA LEU A 150 -8.76 -12.50 -5.23
C LEU A 150 -9.25 -11.93 -3.91
N ALA A 151 -8.83 -10.72 -3.57
CA ALA A 151 -9.25 -9.98 -2.38
C ALA A 151 -9.99 -8.68 -2.77
N ASN A 152 -10.81 -8.75 -3.83
CA ASN A 152 -11.60 -7.61 -4.30
C ASN A 152 -12.76 -7.30 -3.35
N TYR A 153 -13.23 -6.06 -3.39
CA TYR A 153 -14.40 -5.60 -2.63
C TYR A 153 -14.24 -5.80 -1.11
N CYS A 154 -13.02 -5.71 -0.60
CA CYS A 154 -12.81 -5.64 0.84
C CYS A 154 -13.11 -4.24 1.34
N SER A 155 -13.87 -4.11 2.43
CA SER A 155 -14.25 -2.80 2.97
C SER A 155 -13.15 -2.13 3.79
N GLY A 156 -12.07 -2.85 4.08
CA GLY A 156 -10.84 -2.35 4.69
C GLY A 156 -9.65 -2.56 3.76
N PHE A 157 -8.94 -3.66 3.94
CA PHE A 157 -7.71 -3.94 3.23
C PHE A 157 -7.80 -5.25 2.44
N GLY A 158 -7.36 -5.23 1.18
CA GLY A 158 -7.18 -6.48 0.44
C GLY A 158 -6.09 -7.34 1.11
N PHE A 159 -4.93 -6.73 1.32
CA PHE A 159 -3.77 -7.34 1.98
C PHE A 159 -3.21 -6.38 3.03
N HIS A 160 -3.08 -6.84 4.26
CA HIS A 160 -2.52 -6.07 5.37
C HIS A 160 -1.25 -6.72 5.90
N LEU A 161 -0.14 -6.00 5.85
CA LEU A 161 1.17 -6.41 6.36
C LEU A 161 1.55 -5.54 7.55
N PHE A 162 1.79 -6.17 8.69
CA PHE A 162 2.26 -5.56 9.92
C PHE A 162 3.49 -6.33 10.42
N GLU A 163 4.67 -5.71 10.46
CA GLU A 163 5.95 -6.38 10.75
C GLU A 163 6.17 -7.65 9.88
N THR A 164 5.73 -7.62 8.62
CA THR A 164 5.85 -8.75 7.69
C THR A 164 6.95 -8.47 6.68
N CYS A 165 7.95 -9.33 6.62
CA CYS A 165 9.19 -9.10 5.86
C CYS A 165 9.56 -10.28 4.95
N ASP A 166 10.51 -10.01 4.03
CA ASP A 166 11.16 -11.02 3.20
C ASP A 166 10.15 -11.89 2.40
N SER A 167 9.05 -11.28 1.96
CA SER A 167 7.89 -11.98 1.40
C SER A 167 7.58 -11.52 -0.02
N THR A 168 6.93 -12.38 -0.79
CA THR A 168 6.51 -12.11 -2.17
C THR A 168 4.99 -12.12 -2.29
N PHE A 169 4.44 -11.06 -2.88
CA PHE A 169 3.04 -10.91 -3.23
C PHE A 169 2.95 -10.70 -4.74
N ALA A 170 2.41 -11.69 -5.48
CA ALA A 170 2.40 -11.61 -6.93
C ALA A 170 1.08 -12.04 -7.57
N ASN A 171 0.69 -11.37 -8.64
CA ASN A 171 -0.52 -11.64 -9.41
C ASN A 171 -1.81 -11.66 -8.56
N ASN A 172 -1.87 -10.91 -7.46
CA ASN A 172 -3.06 -10.80 -6.64
C ASN A 172 -3.95 -9.65 -7.11
N TYR A 173 -5.23 -9.76 -6.80
CA TYR A 173 -6.24 -8.74 -7.10
C TYR A 173 -6.84 -8.20 -5.80
N ALA A 174 -6.73 -6.89 -5.61
CA ALA A 174 -7.29 -6.13 -4.50
C ALA A 174 -8.05 -4.90 -5.04
N ASP A 175 -8.86 -5.12 -6.08
CA ASP A 175 -9.65 -4.07 -6.70
C ASP A 175 -10.86 -3.71 -5.81
N PHE A 176 -11.28 -2.44 -5.84
CA PHE A 176 -12.43 -1.93 -5.08
C PHE A 176 -12.32 -2.10 -3.55
N CYS A 177 -11.09 -2.16 -3.00
CA CYS A 177 -10.89 -2.11 -1.56
C CYS A 177 -11.11 -0.67 -1.06
N CYS A 178 -12.34 -0.36 -0.72
CA CYS A 178 -12.78 1.00 -0.48
C CYS A 178 -13.97 1.04 0.46
N ARG A 179 -14.03 2.07 1.29
CA ARG A 179 -15.18 2.38 2.12
C ARG A 179 -15.47 3.87 2.15
N TYR A 180 -16.68 4.20 2.50
CA TYR A 180 -17.10 5.57 2.74
C TYR A 180 -16.91 5.92 4.21
N TYR A 181 -16.12 6.97 4.47
CA TYR A 181 -15.90 7.51 5.80
C TYR A 181 -16.53 8.89 5.92
N LEU A 182 -17.32 9.10 6.94
CA LEU A 182 -17.98 10.38 7.25
C LEU A 182 -17.33 10.99 8.49
N SER A 183 -16.54 12.04 8.31
CA SER A 183 -15.97 12.83 9.39
C SER A 183 -16.78 14.10 9.67
N ASN A 184 -16.48 14.78 10.77
CA ASN A 184 -17.02 16.10 11.06
C ASN A 184 -16.59 17.18 10.05
N ALA A 185 -15.49 16.95 9.33
CA ALA A 185 -14.97 17.83 8.29
C ALA A 185 -15.54 17.54 6.89
N GLY A 186 -16.38 16.55 6.75
CA GLY A 186 -16.97 16.11 5.48
C GLY A 186 -16.83 14.63 5.23
N SER A 187 -17.28 14.19 4.06
CA SER A 187 -17.21 12.80 3.63
C SER A 187 -15.97 12.52 2.79
N HIS A 188 -15.35 11.39 3.05
CA HIS A 188 -14.18 10.91 2.31
C HIS A 188 -14.47 9.51 1.78
N LEU A 189 -14.14 9.28 0.53
CA LEU A 189 -14.20 7.96 -0.08
C LEU A 189 -12.79 7.36 -0.06
N GLY A 190 -12.63 6.24 0.65
CA GLY A 190 -11.42 5.45 0.64
C GLY A 190 -10.23 6.02 1.39
N ALA A 191 -10.42 7.04 2.25
CA ALA A 191 -9.30 7.65 2.97
C ALA A 191 -8.64 6.72 4.01
N ASP A 192 -9.28 5.62 4.37
CA ASP A 192 -8.84 4.67 5.39
C ASP A 192 -8.90 3.20 4.92
N ALA A 193 -8.92 2.98 3.61
CA ALA A 193 -8.93 1.65 3.01
C ALA A 193 -7.90 1.57 1.89
N ALA A 194 -7.33 0.40 1.67
CA ALA A 194 -6.32 0.20 0.64
C ALA A 194 -6.35 -1.21 0.04
N GLY A 195 -5.89 -1.33 -1.21
CA GLY A 195 -5.63 -2.65 -1.78
C GLY A 195 -4.56 -3.40 -0.99
N PHE A 196 -3.41 -2.74 -0.76
CA PHE A 196 -2.31 -3.23 0.07
C PHE A 196 -1.96 -2.20 1.14
N LEU A 197 -2.11 -2.56 2.41
CA LEU A 197 -1.62 -1.80 3.55
C LEU A 197 -0.33 -2.42 4.07
N ILE A 198 0.74 -1.62 4.19
CA ILE A 198 2.08 -2.08 4.53
C ILE A 198 2.60 -1.15 5.63
N VAL A 199 2.64 -1.65 6.86
CA VAL A 199 2.92 -0.82 8.03
C VAL A 199 3.89 -1.48 9.01
N HIS A 200 4.33 -0.70 9.98
CA HIS A 200 5.06 -1.13 11.16
C HIS A 200 6.31 -1.95 10.83
N GLY A 201 7.20 -1.42 9.98
CA GLY A 201 8.45 -2.07 9.66
C GLY A 201 8.34 -3.29 8.73
N SER A 202 7.29 -3.36 7.90
CA SER A 202 7.18 -4.38 6.87
C SER A 202 8.17 -4.10 5.74
N CYS A 203 9.28 -4.85 5.70
CA CYS A 203 10.46 -4.57 4.89
C CYS A 203 10.86 -5.72 3.96
N ASN A 204 11.66 -5.39 2.93
CA ASN A 204 12.25 -6.35 2.01
C ASN A 204 11.22 -7.22 1.26
N ASN A 205 10.02 -6.72 1.04
CA ASN A 205 8.98 -7.47 0.33
C ASN A 205 9.00 -7.14 -1.17
N ILE A 206 8.54 -8.09 -1.98
CA ILE A 206 8.37 -7.94 -3.41
C ILE A 206 6.89 -7.97 -3.75
N PHE A 207 6.39 -6.89 -4.34
CA PHE A 207 5.03 -6.78 -4.87
C PHE A 207 5.11 -6.75 -6.39
N LYS A 208 4.64 -7.81 -7.06
CA LYS A 208 4.82 -7.95 -8.50
C LYS A 208 3.53 -8.29 -9.23
N LYS A 209 3.20 -7.51 -10.27
CA LYS A 209 2.02 -7.77 -11.13
C LYS A 209 0.71 -7.88 -10.36
N ASN A 210 0.57 -7.16 -9.26
CA ASN A 210 -0.69 -7.08 -8.53
C ASN A 210 -1.59 -6.00 -9.12
N PHE A 211 -2.88 -6.17 -8.90
CA PHE A 211 -3.91 -5.20 -9.24
C PHE A 211 -4.56 -4.67 -7.96
N ALA A 212 -4.48 -3.35 -7.75
CA ALA A 212 -5.04 -2.67 -6.58
C ALA A 212 -5.74 -1.39 -7.04
N ARG A 213 -6.75 -1.57 -7.89
CA ARG A 213 -7.42 -0.49 -8.60
C ARG A 213 -8.76 -0.13 -7.94
N LEU A 214 -9.18 1.14 -8.14
CA LEU A 214 -10.52 1.60 -7.72
C LEU A 214 -10.74 1.46 -6.20
N GLY A 215 -9.66 1.32 -5.43
CA GLY A 215 -9.68 1.27 -3.97
C GLY A 215 -9.55 2.66 -3.36
N GLY A 216 -9.41 2.75 -2.06
CA GLY A 216 -9.03 4.00 -1.39
C GLY A 216 -7.64 4.44 -1.84
N ASP A 217 -6.63 3.81 -1.30
CA ASP A 217 -5.29 3.75 -1.88
C ASP A 217 -5.07 2.42 -2.60
N GLY A 218 -4.21 2.42 -3.62
CA GLY A 218 -3.78 1.16 -4.21
C GLY A 218 -2.82 0.44 -3.27
N PHE A 219 -1.64 1.05 -3.05
CA PHE A 219 -0.64 0.60 -2.09
C PHE A 219 -0.38 1.72 -1.08
N PHE A 220 -0.46 1.42 0.20
CA PHE A 220 -0.23 2.38 1.27
C PHE A 220 0.84 1.88 2.25
N LEU A 221 1.99 2.57 2.30
CA LEU A 221 3.05 2.36 3.26
C LEU A 221 3.07 3.51 4.26
N ALA A 222 3.06 3.21 5.55
CA ALA A 222 3.22 4.20 6.61
C ALA A 222 4.35 3.80 7.57
N GLY A 223 5.36 4.67 7.69
CA GLY A 223 6.58 4.39 8.45
C GLY A 223 6.76 5.22 9.73
N LEU A 224 5.79 6.04 10.12
CA LEU A 224 5.83 6.82 11.35
C LEU A 224 4.50 6.66 12.09
N THR A 225 4.57 6.17 13.33
CA THR A 225 3.38 6.01 14.18
C THR A 225 2.84 7.37 14.66
N PRO A 226 1.58 7.46 15.11
CA PRO A 226 1.01 8.72 15.61
C PRO A 226 1.76 9.33 16.79
N ASP A 227 2.45 8.53 17.58
CA ASP A 227 3.31 8.95 18.70
C ASP A 227 4.76 9.22 18.29
N GLY A 228 5.07 9.20 16.98
CA GLY A 228 6.36 9.60 16.45
C GLY A 228 7.45 8.53 16.45
N ILE A 229 7.10 7.26 16.57
CA ILE A 229 8.05 6.15 16.46
C ILE A 229 8.33 5.84 15.00
N ASP A 230 9.61 5.81 14.60
CA ASP A 230 10.05 5.39 13.27
C ASP A 230 9.90 3.87 13.14
N VAL A 231 9.00 3.48 12.27
CA VAL A 231 8.71 2.09 11.90
C VAL A 231 8.71 1.94 10.37
N GLY A 232 9.70 2.53 9.73
CA GLY A 232 9.82 2.62 8.27
C GLY A 232 9.65 1.29 7.55
N CYS A 233 8.82 1.29 6.48
CA CYS A 233 8.61 0.15 5.61
C CYS A 233 9.62 0.20 4.46
N ASN A 234 10.82 -0.38 4.70
CA ASN A 234 12.00 -0.11 3.89
C ASN A 234 12.32 -1.24 2.90
N ASN A 235 13.04 -0.87 1.82
CA ASN A 235 13.60 -1.80 0.85
C ASN A 235 12.56 -2.71 0.17
N ASN A 236 11.32 -2.26 0.03
CA ASN A 236 10.31 -2.99 -0.71
C ASN A 236 10.44 -2.70 -2.22
N VAL A 237 10.12 -3.68 -3.03
CA VAL A 237 10.12 -3.57 -4.50
C VAL A 237 8.70 -3.71 -5.03
N PHE A 238 8.24 -2.68 -5.75
CA PHE A 238 6.95 -2.66 -6.45
C PHE A 238 7.21 -2.73 -7.94
N GLU A 239 6.90 -3.87 -8.56
CA GLU A 239 7.22 -4.14 -9.96
C GLU A 239 5.97 -4.50 -10.78
N GLU A 240 5.74 -3.78 -11.87
CA GLU A 240 4.68 -4.07 -12.83
C GLU A 240 3.25 -4.13 -12.23
N ASN A 241 3.00 -3.44 -11.11
CA ASN A 241 1.67 -3.39 -10.50
C ASN A 241 0.78 -2.34 -11.17
N ASP A 242 -0.52 -2.54 -11.11
CA ASP A 242 -1.52 -1.56 -11.54
C ASP A 242 -2.34 -1.08 -10.33
N ALA A 243 -2.13 0.18 -9.93
CA ALA A 243 -2.82 0.83 -8.81
C ALA A 243 -3.70 2.01 -9.29
N SER A 244 -4.15 1.96 -10.54
CA SER A 244 -4.87 3.05 -11.18
C SER A 244 -6.28 3.25 -10.62
N TYR A 245 -6.83 4.47 -10.83
CA TYR A 245 -8.20 4.86 -10.47
C TYR A 245 -8.47 4.97 -8.97
N SER A 246 -7.46 5.10 -8.14
CA SER A 246 -7.65 5.35 -6.72
C SER A 246 -8.16 6.78 -6.48
N PRO A 247 -9.26 6.98 -5.75
CA PRO A 247 -9.77 8.31 -5.41
C PRO A 247 -8.79 9.09 -4.54
N ASN A 248 -7.92 8.42 -3.81
CA ASN A 248 -6.80 8.97 -3.06
C ASN A 248 -5.48 8.74 -3.82
N ASN A 249 -4.57 7.90 -3.39
CA ASN A 249 -3.26 7.70 -4.02
C ASN A 249 -3.17 6.34 -4.71
N ALA A 250 -2.54 6.27 -5.89
CA ALA A 250 -2.23 4.96 -6.46
C ALA A 250 -1.15 4.26 -5.60
N PHE A 251 -0.07 4.98 -5.29
CA PHE A 251 0.97 4.55 -4.36
C PHE A 251 1.20 5.65 -3.32
N GLU A 252 0.97 5.33 -2.07
CA GLU A 252 1.39 6.13 -0.94
C GLU A 252 2.54 5.44 -0.21
N GLY A 253 3.61 6.18 0.11
CA GLY A 253 4.76 5.62 0.82
C GLY A 253 5.45 6.70 1.62
N VAL A 254 5.08 6.86 2.88
CA VAL A 254 5.57 7.92 3.74
C VAL A 254 6.52 7.40 4.82
N PHE A 255 7.53 8.21 5.15
CA PHE A 255 8.50 7.91 6.22
C PHE A 255 9.22 6.57 6.03
N SER A 256 9.64 6.26 4.80
CA SER A 256 10.25 4.97 4.45
C SER A 256 11.47 5.15 3.55
N LYS A 257 12.35 4.16 3.48
CA LYS A 257 13.64 4.27 2.77
C LYS A 257 13.88 3.13 1.80
N GLY A 258 14.61 3.43 0.72
CA GLY A 258 15.14 2.42 -0.19
C GLY A 258 14.09 1.68 -1.01
N ASN A 259 12.85 2.18 -1.10
CA ASN A 259 11.80 1.55 -1.86
C ASN A 259 11.98 1.77 -3.37
N ILE A 260 11.72 0.75 -4.17
CA ILE A 260 11.84 0.76 -5.62
C ILE A 260 10.47 0.56 -6.26
N TYR A 261 10.07 1.50 -7.12
CA TYR A 261 8.84 1.46 -7.89
C TYR A 261 9.20 1.38 -9.39
N ARG A 262 9.01 0.22 -10.01
CA ARG A 262 9.47 -0.03 -11.38
C ARG A 262 8.37 -0.60 -12.27
N GLY A 263 8.15 0.02 -13.43
CA GLY A 263 7.19 -0.48 -14.44
C GLY A 263 5.73 -0.47 -14.02
N ASN A 264 5.37 0.28 -12.96
CA ASN A 264 4.01 0.32 -12.43
C ASN A 264 3.11 1.27 -13.23
N LYS A 265 1.79 1.05 -13.12
CA LYS A 265 0.76 1.96 -13.60
C LYS A 265 0.11 2.69 -12.41
N ALA A 266 0.16 4.01 -12.47
CA ALA A 266 -0.38 4.92 -11.48
C ALA A 266 -1.22 6.00 -12.17
N ASN A 267 -2.38 5.61 -12.72
CA ASN A 267 -3.17 6.45 -13.59
C ASN A 267 -4.53 6.82 -12.99
N HIS A 268 -5.09 7.97 -13.40
CA HIS A 268 -6.46 8.40 -13.09
C HIS A 268 -6.77 8.50 -11.58
N SER A 269 -5.75 8.64 -10.74
CA SER A 269 -5.87 8.77 -9.29
C SER A 269 -5.88 10.25 -8.87
N ASN A 270 -5.98 10.54 -7.57
CA ASN A 270 -5.73 11.89 -7.07
C ASN A 270 -4.24 12.21 -7.21
N TYR A 271 -3.40 11.33 -6.66
CA TYR A 271 -1.96 11.31 -6.91
C TYR A 271 -1.54 9.96 -7.49
N GLY A 272 -0.59 9.97 -8.42
CA GLY A 272 0.05 8.74 -8.88
C GLY A 272 0.94 8.16 -7.77
N PHE A 273 1.88 8.96 -7.29
CA PHE A 273 2.76 8.63 -6.16
C PHE A 273 2.73 9.77 -5.13
N TRP A 274 2.54 9.42 -3.87
CA TRP A 274 2.67 10.30 -2.72
C TRP A 274 3.69 9.71 -1.75
N LEU A 275 4.94 10.24 -1.73
CA LEU A 275 6.07 9.60 -1.03
C LEU A 275 6.76 10.55 -0.03
N GLY A 276 5.97 11.26 0.77
CA GLY A 276 6.46 12.29 1.69
C GLY A 276 7.40 11.75 2.78
N PHE A 277 8.39 12.54 3.16
CA PHE A 277 9.38 12.24 4.21
C PHE A 277 10.19 10.96 3.99
N SER A 278 10.18 10.42 2.78
CA SER A 278 10.93 9.22 2.40
C SER A 278 12.31 9.56 1.84
N SER A 279 13.20 8.59 1.80
CA SER A 279 14.54 8.76 1.24
C SER A 279 15.02 7.55 0.45
N ASP A 280 16.04 7.78 -0.39
CA ASP A 280 16.72 6.74 -1.16
C ASP A 280 15.77 5.91 -2.05
N CYS A 281 14.70 6.54 -2.55
CA CYS A 281 13.68 5.86 -3.36
C CYS A 281 13.98 5.97 -4.86
N THR A 282 13.66 4.91 -5.60
CA THR A 282 13.77 4.87 -7.07
C THR A 282 12.40 4.72 -7.71
N LEU A 283 12.05 5.63 -8.63
CA LEU A 283 10.86 5.55 -9.48
C LEU A 283 11.32 5.39 -10.93
N LYS A 284 11.18 4.21 -11.51
CA LYS A 284 11.74 3.90 -12.82
C LYS A 284 10.73 3.27 -13.77
N ASP A 285 10.70 3.75 -15.01
CA ASP A 285 9.93 3.17 -16.11
C ASP A 285 8.41 3.02 -15.80
N ASN A 286 7.85 3.89 -14.93
CA ASN A 286 6.43 3.85 -14.56
C ASN A 286 5.60 4.63 -15.57
N ARG A 287 4.33 4.25 -15.72
CA ARG A 287 3.31 4.99 -16.45
C ARG A 287 2.41 5.74 -15.48
N ILE A 288 2.41 7.10 -15.62
CA ILE A 288 1.82 8.00 -14.60
C ILE A 288 0.96 9.05 -15.31
N HIS A 289 -0.28 8.70 -15.58
CA HIS A 289 -1.15 9.50 -16.46
C HIS A 289 -2.45 9.95 -15.79
N ASN A 290 -2.92 11.15 -16.15
CA ASN A 290 -4.26 11.65 -15.84
C ASN A 290 -4.57 11.77 -14.34
N ASN A 291 -3.57 12.04 -13.49
CA ASN A 291 -3.81 12.23 -12.08
C ASN A 291 -4.26 13.66 -11.79
N ARG A 292 -5.25 13.82 -10.91
CA ARG A 292 -5.92 15.10 -10.67
C ARG A 292 -5.02 16.16 -10.06
N GLN A 293 -4.12 15.75 -9.16
CA GLN A 293 -3.20 16.66 -8.47
C GLN A 293 -1.77 16.55 -9.00
N ALA A 294 -1.15 15.39 -8.88
CA ALA A 294 0.20 15.20 -9.40
C ALA A 294 0.47 13.75 -9.82
N GLY A 295 1.36 13.59 -10.80
CA GLY A 295 1.90 12.28 -11.11
C GLY A 295 2.79 11.76 -9.97
N ILE A 296 3.79 12.54 -9.57
CA ILE A 296 4.67 12.27 -8.44
C ILE A 296 4.63 13.47 -7.50
N ALA A 297 4.31 13.26 -6.23
CA ALA A 297 4.25 14.30 -5.20
C ALA A 297 5.08 13.88 -3.98
N VAL A 298 6.05 14.70 -3.59
CA VAL A 298 6.92 14.40 -2.45
C VAL A 298 7.22 15.63 -1.62
N GLU A 299 6.89 15.54 -0.36
CA GLU A 299 7.19 16.50 0.70
C GLU A 299 8.43 16.03 1.46
N ASN A 300 9.43 16.91 1.63
CA ASN A 300 10.64 16.60 2.40
C ASN A 300 11.33 15.27 2.01
N GLY A 301 11.44 14.99 0.71
CA GLY A 301 12.08 13.78 0.21
C GLY A 301 13.57 13.98 -0.13
N ILE A 302 14.40 13.02 0.21
CA ILE A 302 15.87 13.10 0.01
C ILE A 302 16.37 11.93 -0.81
N HIS A 303 17.34 12.16 -1.72
CA HIS A 303 18.03 11.14 -2.52
C HIS A 303 17.06 10.30 -3.38
N PHE A 304 16.16 10.93 -4.13
CA PHE A 304 15.29 10.23 -5.07
C PHE A 304 15.93 10.12 -6.46
N GLU A 305 15.81 8.94 -7.07
CA GLU A 305 16.06 8.74 -8.49
C GLU A 305 14.71 8.58 -9.23
N VAL A 306 14.44 9.48 -10.17
CA VAL A 306 13.23 9.45 -11.01
C VAL A 306 13.66 9.35 -12.47
N SER A 307 13.62 8.15 -13.05
CA SER A 307 14.19 7.90 -14.36
C SER A 307 13.29 7.08 -15.31
N GLY A 308 13.26 7.45 -16.58
CA GLY A 308 12.56 6.68 -17.62
C GLY A 308 11.04 6.65 -17.53
N ASN A 309 10.41 7.46 -16.68
CA ASN A 309 8.97 7.43 -16.50
C ASN A 309 8.24 8.17 -17.63
N ASP A 310 7.06 7.66 -18.00
CA ASP A 310 6.09 8.33 -18.88
C ASP A 310 5.03 9.04 -18.05
N ILE A 311 5.10 10.38 -17.96
CA ILE A 311 4.31 11.23 -17.07
C ILE A 311 3.46 12.20 -17.87
N GLN A 312 2.17 11.92 -18.01
CA GLN A 312 1.33 12.63 -18.95
C GLN A 312 0.00 13.11 -18.36
N ASN A 313 -0.39 14.33 -18.76
CA ASN A 313 -1.73 14.87 -18.49
C ASN A 313 -2.10 14.90 -16.99
N ASN A 314 -1.15 15.29 -16.13
CA ASN A 314 -1.38 15.53 -14.71
C ASN A 314 -1.47 17.04 -14.44
N ASN A 315 -2.04 17.47 -13.32
CA ASN A 315 -1.96 18.88 -12.93
C ASN A 315 -0.49 19.26 -12.69
N HIS A 316 0.28 18.46 -11.95
CA HIS A 316 1.73 18.50 -11.92
C HIS A 316 2.29 17.16 -12.38
N GLY A 317 3.27 17.15 -13.28
CA GLY A 317 3.98 15.90 -13.60
C GLY A 317 4.76 15.41 -12.38
N ILE A 318 5.70 16.25 -11.90
CA ILE A 318 6.47 16.03 -10.67
C ILE A 318 6.32 17.28 -9.80
N LEU A 319 5.93 17.10 -8.54
CA LEU A 319 5.75 18.13 -7.53
C LEU A 319 6.60 17.82 -6.30
N ILE A 320 7.61 18.63 -6.04
CA ILE A 320 8.52 18.49 -4.91
C ILE A 320 8.45 19.74 -4.07
N TRP A 321 8.32 19.59 -2.75
CA TRP A 321 8.35 20.77 -1.87
C TRP A 321 8.97 20.44 -0.53
N THR A 322 9.33 21.49 0.17
CA THR A 322 9.80 21.45 1.55
C THR A 322 8.76 22.11 2.43
N ARG A 323 8.48 21.52 3.57
CA ARG A 323 7.61 22.08 4.59
C ARG A 323 8.20 21.86 5.97
N PHE A 324 8.02 22.88 6.82
CA PHE A 324 8.44 22.82 8.21
C PHE A 324 7.29 22.34 9.11
N TYR A 325 7.59 21.39 9.96
CA TYR A 325 6.69 20.92 11.01
C TYR A 325 7.45 20.86 12.33
N GLU A 326 6.95 21.55 13.36
CA GLU A 326 7.61 21.59 14.66
C GLU A 326 7.79 20.20 15.27
N PHE A 327 6.80 19.32 15.10
CA PHE A 327 6.87 17.96 15.65
C PHE A 327 8.01 17.12 15.02
N LEU A 328 8.42 17.39 13.79
CA LEU A 328 9.52 16.67 13.14
C LEU A 328 10.86 16.90 13.83
N LYS A 329 11.00 17.99 14.58
CA LYS A 329 12.20 18.22 15.39
C LYS A 329 12.37 17.22 16.53
N THR A 330 11.28 16.62 16.97
CA THR A 330 11.27 15.63 18.06
C THR A 330 11.47 14.20 17.58
N VAL A 331 11.37 13.97 16.26
CA VAL A 331 11.56 12.64 15.66
C VAL A 331 12.99 12.55 15.10
N PRO A 332 13.82 11.64 15.59
CA PRO A 332 15.20 11.51 15.13
C PRO A 332 15.30 11.23 13.63
N ASN A 333 16.27 11.86 12.96
CA ASN A 333 16.60 11.63 11.55
C ASN A 333 15.48 11.92 10.53
N MET A 334 14.49 12.74 10.88
CA MET A 334 13.47 13.16 9.92
C MET A 334 14.01 14.13 8.87
N ASN A 335 13.55 13.97 7.65
CA ASN A 335 13.86 14.85 6.55
C ASN A 335 13.22 16.23 6.79
N VAL A 336 14.04 17.28 6.84
CA VAL A 336 13.58 18.66 7.04
C VAL A 336 13.57 19.48 5.75
N THR A 337 13.99 18.90 4.65
CA THR A 337 14.04 19.50 3.32
C THR A 337 13.88 18.44 2.23
N SER A 338 13.61 18.87 1.01
CA SER A 338 13.74 18.04 -0.18
C SER A 338 15.10 18.31 -0.82
N SER A 339 15.93 17.28 -0.98
CA SER A 339 17.27 17.48 -1.56
C SER A 339 17.79 16.25 -2.32
N ASP A 340 18.82 16.50 -3.14
CA ASP A 340 19.64 15.47 -3.77
C ASP A 340 18.82 14.54 -4.68
N TRP A 341 17.97 15.10 -5.52
CA TRP A 341 17.19 14.34 -6.51
C TRP A 341 17.91 14.28 -7.84
N LEU A 342 17.89 13.11 -8.47
CA LEU A 342 18.21 12.91 -9.87
C LEU A 342 16.92 12.65 -10.67
N ILE A 343 16.56 13.57 -11.57
CA ILE A 343 15.38 13.48 -12.45
C ILE A 343 15.89 13.40 -13.87
N GLU A 344 15.88 12.22 -14.48
CA GLU A 344 16.49 12.06 -15.79
C GLU A 344 15.75 11.08 -16.72
N ARG A 345 15.90 11.30 -18.02
CA ARG A 345 15.32 10.44 -19.08
C ARG A 345 13.81 10.20 -18.95
N ASN A 346 13.09 11.09 -18.28
CA ASN A 346 11.63 11.03 -18.21
C ASN A 346 11.00 11.73 -19.42
N LYS A 347 9.82 11.27 -19.79
CA LYS A 347 8.93 11.94 -20.74
C LYS A 347 7.80 12.61 -19.95
N LEU A 348 7.79 13.94 -19.92
CA LEU A 348 6.78 14.76 -19.24
C LEU A 348 5.99 15.57 -20.29
N THR A 349 4.77 15.14 -20.58
CA THR A 349 3.98 15.77 -21.64
C THR A 349 2.57 16.12 -21.18
N GLN A 350 2.05 17.23 -21.70
CA GLN A 350 0.66 17.66 -21.51
C GLN A 350 0.25 17.86 -20.04
N ASN A 351 1.21 18.06 -19.13
CA ASN A 351 0.91 18.42 -17.75
C ASN A 351 0.66 19.95 -17.66
N LYS A 352 -0.09 20.41 -16.65
CA LYS A 352 -0.19 21.85 -16.42
C LYS A 352 1.19 22.41 -16.03
N LYS A 353 1.94 21.71 -15.17
CA LYS A 353 3.36 21.94 -14.95
C LYS A 353 4.13 20.62 -15.07
N GLY A 354 5.18 20.58 -15.86
CA GLY A 354 5.99 19.37 -16.03
C GLY A 354 6.68 19.00 -14.71
N ILE A 355 7.55 19.88 -14.23
CA ILE A 355 8.25 19.74 -12.94
C ILE A 355 8.06 21.03 -12.14
N ARG A 356 7.64 20.92 -10.90
CA ARG A 356 7.62 22.02 -9.93
C ARG A 356 8.38 21.65 -8.68
N ILE A 357 9.33 22.49 -8.27
CA ILE A 357 10.05 22.37 -7.02
C ILE A 357 9.90 23.70 -6.27
N ALA A 358 9.45 23.68 -5.02
CA ALA A 358 9.18 24.91 -4.28
C ALA A 358 9.43 24.78 -2.77
N ALA A 359 9.89 25.86 -2.15
CA ALA A 359 9.88 25.99 -0.71
C ALA A 359 8.48 26.36 -0.20
N ASN A 360 8.10 25.84 0.96
CA ASN A 360 6.85 26.15 1.67
C ASN A 360 5.57 26.02 0.83
N GLN A 361 5.57 25.14 -0.15
CA GLN A 361 4.46 24.94 -1.08
C GLN A 361 3.73 23.67 -0.79
N ASN A 362 2.43 23.80 -0.70
CA ASN A 362 1.52 22.66 -0.56
C ASN A 362 0.28 22.90 -1.42
N HIS A 363 0.50 23.10 -2.71
CA HIS A 363 -0.58 23.42 -3.64
C HIS A 363 -1.62 22.30 -3.72
N GLY A 364 -2.80 22.59 -3.24
CA GLY A 364 -3.98 21.76 -3.41
C GLY A 364 -4.20 20.69 -2.35
N VAL A 365 -3.29 20.50 -1.41
CA VAL A 365 -3.37 19.38 -0.44
C VAL A 365 -3.73 19.83 0.97
N ARG A 366 -3.03 20.82 1.50
CA ARG A 366 -3.26 21.36 2.86
C ARG A 366 -3.06 22.87 2.86
N PRO A 367 -3.74 23.60 3.73
CA PRO A 367 -3.41 25.01 3.96
C PRO A 367 -1.95 25.17 4.36
N LEU A 368 -1.30 26.23 3.89
CA LEU A 368 0.02 26.61 4.40
C LEU A 368 -0.16 27.04 5.85
N ASP A 369 0.61 26.46 6.77
CA ASP A 369 0.53 26.78 8.19
C ASP A 369 1.30 28.09 8.55
N GLY A 370 1.67 28.86 7.55
CA GLY A 370 2.35 30.16 7.74
C GLY A 370 3.81 30.04 8.17
N GLU A 371 4.34 28.85 8.39
CA GLU A 371 5.73 28.66 8.77
C GLU A 371 6.63 28.50 7.53
N LYS A 372 7.79 29.17 7.58
CA LYS A 372 8.78 29.08 6.51
C LYS A 372 9.69 27.88 6.71
N ALA A 373 10.01 27.20 5.60
CA ALA A 373 11.05 26.17 5.64
C ALA A 373 12.37 26.76 6.13
N SER A 374 12.98 26.09 7.09
CA SER A 374 14.30 26.49 7.59
C SER A 374 15.41 26.22 6.57
N VAL A 375 15.22 25.22 5.73
CA VAL A 375 16.14 24.85 4.65
C VAL A 375 15.30 24.68 3.35
N PRO A 376 15.54 25.51 2.33
CA PRO A 376 14.84 25.39 1.05
C PRO A 376 15.23 24.11 0.33
N PRO A 377 14.42 23.62 -0.63
CA PRO A 377 14.80 22.54 -1.55
C PRO A 377 16.15 22.83 -2.21
N ASN A 378 17.01 21.83 -2.31
CA ASN A 378 18.36 22.09 -2.82
C ASN A 378 18.99 20.87 -3.50
N ASN A 379 20.06 21.15 -4.26
CA ASN A 379 20.93 20.15 -4.87
C ASN A 379 20.20 19.14 -5.79
N HIS A 380 19.29 19.64 -6.65
CA HIS A 380 18.56 18.82 -7.61
C HIS A 380 19.24 18.82 -8.97
N ILE A 381 19.31 17.65 -9.61
CA ILE A 381 19.78 17.48 -10.98
C ILE A 381 18.60 17.05 -11.87
N ILE A 382 18.25 17.89 -12.84
CA ILE A 382 17.17 17.67 -13.82
C ILE A 382 17.80 17.63 -15.20
N GLN A 383 17.99 16.44 -15.77
CA GLN A 383 18.75 16.30 -17.00
C GLN A 383 18.19 15.27 -17.98
N ASN A 384 18.46 15.49 -19.25
CA ASN A 384 18.13 14.54 -20.32
C ASN A 384 16.64 14.14 -20.39
N ASN A 385 15.73 14.98 -19.89
CA ASN A 385 14.29 14.71 -19.98
C ASN A 385 13.69 15.26 -21.27
N GLU A 386 12.62 14.65 -21.75
CA GLU A 386 11.74 15.21 -22.76
C GLU A 386 10.55 15.90 -22.06
N ILE A 387 10.52 17.25 -22.07
CA ILE A 387 9.53 18.07 -21.35
C ILE A 387 8.79 18.94 -22.38
N ARG A 388 7.67 18.44 -22.90
CA ARG A 388 6.98 19.06 -24.03
C ARG A 388 5.48 19.22 -23.80
N GLU A 389 4.90 20.19 -24.47
CA GLU A 389 3.44 20.40 -24.49
C GLU A 389 2.83 20.63 -23.08
N ASN A 390 3.64 20.92 -22.07
CA ASN A 390 3.14 21.37 -20.78
C ASN A 390 2.82 22.88 -20.86
N ASN A 391 2.00 23.43 -19.97
CA ASN A 391 1.90 24.89 -19.92
C ASN A 391 3.25 25.48 -19.47
N ILE A 392 3.80 24.98 -18.35
CA ILE A 392 5.13 25.33 -17.88
C ILE A 392 5.98 24.06 -17.83
N GLY A 393 7.17 24.06 -18.39
CA GLY A 393 8.06 22.92 -18.39
C GLY A 393 8.64 22.64 -16.98
N ILE A 394 9.45 23.58 -16.49
CA ILE A 394 10.08 23.51 -15.17
C ILE A 394 9.80 24.82 -14.42
N GLU A 395 9.37 24.71 -13.17
CA GLU A 395 9.16 25.84 -12.27
C GLU A 395 9.91 25.60 -10.95
N LEU A 396 10.87 26.48 -10.68
CA LEU A 396 11.69 26.46 -9.47
C LEU A 396 11.37 27.70 -8.63
N GLU A 397 10.95 27.53 -7.39
CA GLU A 397 10.59 28.61 -6.49
C GLU A 397 11.35 28.45 -5.17
N GLN A 398 12.24 29.38 -4.90
CA GLN A 398 13.11 29.38 -3.71
C GLN A 398 13.94 28.09 -3.59
N VAL A 399 14.52 27.64 -4.67
CA VAL A 399 15.33 26.40 -4.74
C VAL A 399 16.79 26.76 -4.87
N LYS A 400 17.66 26.10 -4.11
CA LYS A 400 19.12 26.29 -4.19
C LYS A 400 19.77 25.19 -5.01
N ASP A 401 20.82 25.54 -5.75
CA ASP A 401 21.73 24.60 -6.41
C ASP A 401 21.02 23.57 -7.32
N ALA A 402 19.93 24.00 -7.98
CA ALA A 402 19.26 23.15 -8.97
C ALA A 402 19.95 23.29 -10.35
N GLN A 403 20.29 22.18 -10.95
CA GLN A 403 20.89 22.09 -12.28
C GLN A 403 19.87 21.56 -13.30
N THR A 404 19.64 22.31 -14.37
CA THR A 404 18.71 21.96 -15.46
C THR A 404 19.49 21.79 -16.76
N ASN A 405 19.93 20.57 -17.08
CA ASN A 405 20.87 20.32 -18.17
C ASN A 405 20.27 19.40 -19.25
N GLN A 406 20.59 19.70 -20.51
CA GLN A 406 20.32 18.82 -21.65
C GLN A 406 18.86 18.33 -21.77
N ASN A 407 17.89 19.07 -21.23
CA ASN A 407 16.48 18.74 -21.37
C ASN A 407 15.98 19.21 -22.74
N ILE A 408 15.18 18.39 -23.40
CA ILE A 408 14.51 18.74 -24.65
C ILE A 408 13.17 19.39 -24.28
N MET A 409 13.03 20.69 -24.48
CA MET A 409 11.87 21.46 -24.04
C MET A 409 11.15 22.16 -25.20
N ASN A 410 9.83 22.04 -25.22
CA ASN A 410 8.94 22.81 -26.06
C ASN A 410 7.56 22.92 -25.41
N ASN A 411 7.38 23.92 -24.58
CA ASN A 411 6.20 24.08 -23.72
C ASN A 411 5.38 25.31 -24.14
N LEU A 412 4.10 25.37 -23.77
CA LEU A 412 3.11 26.29 -24.32
C LEU A 412 3.27 27.73 -23.81
N VAL A 413 3.65 27.92 -22.56
CA VAL A 413 3.78 29.24 -21.90
C VAL A 413 5.24 29.57 -21.62
N ALA A 414 5.94 28.66 -20.94
CA ALA A 414 7.33 28.80 -20.58
C ALA A 414 8.05 27.45 -20.49
N ASN A 415 9.30 27.40 -20.92
CA ASN A 415 10.13 26.21 -20.74
C ASN A 415 10.63 26.14 -19.30
N GLU A 416 11.10 27.24 -18.73
CA GLU A 416 11.62 27.30 -17.38
C GLU A 416 11.27 28.64 -16.73
N ILE A 417 10.86 28.59 -15.45
CA ILE A 417 10.62 29.74 -14.60
C ILE A 417 11.43 29.54 -13.32
N LYS A 418 12.27 30.51 -12.97
CA LYS A 418 13.00 30.55 -11.70
C LYS A 418 12.58 31.80 -10.93
N ASN A 419 12.03 31.58 -9.75
CA ASN A 419 11.66 32.63 -8.82
C ASN A 419 12.58 32.56 -7.59
N ASP A 420 13.66 33.28 -7.64
CA ASP A 420 14.59 33.40 -6.52
C ASP A 420 14.00 34.31 -5.45
N VAL A 421 14.26 33.98 -4.17
CA VAL A 421 13.94 34.89 -3.07
C VAL A 421 14.93 36.01 -3.11
N THR A 422 14.44 37.23 -3.24
CA THR A 422 15.21 38.43 -2.88
C THR A 422 15.31 38.57 -1.36
#